data_5f642de4791165bf1eb3edebfae066fd
#
_entry.id   5f642de4791165bf1eb3edebfae066fd
#
_cell.length_a   1.000
_cell.length_b   1.000
_cell.length_c   1.000
_cell.angle_alpha   90.00
_cell.angle_beta   90.00
_cell.angle_gamma   90.00
#
_symmetry.space_group_name_H-M   'P 1'
#
loop_
_entity.id
_entity.type
_entity.pdbx_description
1 polymer ?
#
loop_
_entity_poly.entity_id
_entity_poly.type
_entity_poly.pdbx_seq_one_letter_code
_entity_poly.pdbx_strand_id
1 'polypeptide(L)'
;MTLEKYYKNALPLLEQGEECLQELLKEYPVKETRDGIQPVLYVNSRLKKPESMIEKLKKKGVPTDSASALKNTHDAIGVRVICSFVEEVYRLSRWLYNRSESHNRGEGFLSFRKL
;
A
#
# COMPACT_ATOMS: atom_id res chain seq x y z
N MET A 1 10.83 5.60 -18.15
CA MET A 1 11.74 5.05 -17.13
C MET A 1 11.12 3.81 -16.50
N THR A 2 11.91 2.78 -16.29
CA THR A 2 11.42 1.54 -15.68
C THR A 2 11.57 1.57 -14.16
N LEU A 3 10.84 0.69 -13.49
CA LEU A 3 10.97 0.54 -12.04
C LEU A 3 12.41 0.21 -11.66
N GLU A 4 13.04 -0.68 -12.42
CA GLU A 4 14.42 -1.11 -12.16
C GLU A 4 15.41 0.04 -12.28
N LYS A 5 15.25 0.89 -13.28
CA LYS A 5 16.12 2.03 -13.49
C LYS A 5 15.95 3.11 -12.43
N TYR A 6 14.72 3.27 -11.95
CA TYR A 6 14.44 4.32 -10.96
C TYR A 6 14.79 3.88 -9.55
N TYR A 7 14.21 2.74 -9.10
CA TYR A 7 14.38 2.29 -7.72
C TYR A 7 15.71 1.58 -7.46
N LYS A 8 16.35 1.08 -8.51
CA LYS A 8 17.68 0.44 -8.42
C LYS A 8 17.74 -0.60 -7.31
N ASN A 9 18.66 -0.44 -6.38
CA ASN A 9 18.88 -1.39 -5.29
C ASN A 9 17.73 -1.47 -4.30
N ALA A 10 16.84 -0.48 -4.29
CA ALA A 10 15.67 -0.50 -3.43
C ALA A 10 14.54 -1.38 -3.98
N LEU A 11 14.57 -1.70 -5.28
CA LEU A 11 13.49 -2.47 -5.90
C LEU A 11 13.24 -3.82 -5.23
N PRO A 12 14.27 -4.65 -4.95
CA PRO A 12 14.02 -5.92 -4.25
C PRO A 12 13.34 -5.74 -2.90
N LEU A 13 13.70 -4.71 -2.15
CA LEU A 13 13.07 -4.42 -0.86
C LEU A 13 11.60 -4.02 -1.03
N LEU A 14 11.30 -3.23 -2.05
CA LEU A 14 9.93 -2.82 -2.33
C LEU A 14 9.07 -3.99 -2.78
N GLU A 15 9.62 -4.87 -3.62
CA GLU A 15 8.92 -6.07 -4.06
C GLU A 15 8.65 -7.01 -2.88
N GLN A 16 9.61 -7.15 -1.98
CA GLN A 16 9.45 -7.94 -0.77
C GLN A 16 8.37 -7.33 0.15
N GLY A 17 8.36 -6.02 0.29
CA GLY A 17 7.35 -5.31 1.05
C GLY A 17 5.95 -5.50 0.48
N GLU A 18 5.82 -5.43 -0.85
CA GLU A 18 4.55 -5.68 -1.53
C GLU A 18 4.06 -7.10 -1.28
N GLU A 19 4.95 -8.08 -1.36
CA GLU A 19 4.62 -9.46 -1.08
C GLU A 19 4.16 -9.66 0.36
N CYS A 20 4.85 -9.02 1.30
CA CYS A 20 4.45 -9.05 2.71
C CYS A 20 3.06 -8.48 2.93
N LEU A 21 2.72 -7.39 2.26
CA LEU A 21 1.39 -6.81 2.33
C LEU A 21 0.32 -7.72 1.76
N GLN A 22 0.62 -8.39 0.65
CA GLN A 22 -0.30 -9.35 0.05
C GLN A 22 -0.56 -10.52 0.99
N GLU A 23 0.50 -11.03 1.62
CA GLU A 23 0.38 -12.11 2.60
C GLU A 23 -0.45 -11.67 3.81
N LEU A 24 -0.21 -10.46 4.29
CA LEU A 24 -0.97 -9.89 5.41
C LEU A 24 -2.45 -9.78 5.07
N LEU A 25 -2.78 -9.31 3.87
CA LEU A 25 -4.17 -9.17 3.44
C LEU A 25 -4.88 -10.51 3.32
N LYS A 26 -4.16 -11.58 2.99
CA LYS A 26 -4.73 -12.93 2.95
C LYS A 26 -5.15 -13.41 4.34
N GLU A 27 -4.56 -12.90 5.39
CA GLU A 27 -4.92 -13.24 6.76
C GLU A 27 -6.19 -12.54 7.24
N TYR A 28 -6.67 -11.55 6.48
CA TYR A 28 -7.85 -10.79 6.89
C TYR A 28 -9.07 -11.70 6.98
N PRO A 29 -9.75 -11.74 8.15
CA PRO A 29 -10.92 -12.62 8.34
C PRO A 29 -12.13 -12.05 7.60
N VAL A 30 -12.31 -12.46 6.35
CA VAL A 30 -13.44 -12.03 5.53
C VAL A 30 -14.71 -12.68 6.07
N LYS A 31 -15.72 -11.85 6.32
CA LYS A 31 -17.02 -12.37 6.75
C LYS A 31 -17.70 -13.12 5.61
N GLU A 32 -18.63 -13.98 5.99
CA GLU A 32 -19.44 -14.69 5.00
C GLU A 32 -20.21 -13.70 4.13
N THR A 33 -20.60 -14.17 2.95
CA THR A 33 -21.39 -13.36 2.04
C THR A 33 -22.68 -12.88 2.70
N ARG A 34 -23.04 -11.64 2.41
CA ARG A 34 -24.28 -11.05 2.89
C ARG A 34 -25.24 -10.98 1.69
N ASP A 35 -26.35 -11.75 1.76
CA ASP A 35 -27.33 -11.83 0.69
C ASP A 35 -26.68 -12.20 -0.67
N GLY A 36 -25.69 -13.08 -0.64
CA GLY A 36 -24.96 -13.51 -1.82
C GLY A 36 -23.90 -12.54 -2.31
N ILE A 37 -23.66 -11.45 -1.59
CA ILE A 37 -22.69 -10.43 -1.97
C ILE A 37 -21.41 -10.60 -1.16
N GLN A 38 -20.27 -10.69 -1.85
CA GLN A 38 -18.97 -10.77 -1.20
C GLN A 38 -18.60 -9.43 -0.58
N PRO A 39 -18.19 -9.41 0.71
CA PRO A 39 -17.77 -8.16 1.36
C PRO A 39 -16.53 -7.53 0.72
N VAL A 40 -15.55 -8.35 0.33
CA VAL A 40 -14.33 -7.90 -0.33
C VAL A 40 -14.35 -8.43 -1.75
N LEU A 41 -14.40 -7.53 -2.73
CA LEU A 41 -14.52 -7.88 -4.14
C LEU A 41 -13.18 -8.02 -4.84
N TYR A 42 -12.21 -7.20 -4.46
CA TYR A 42 -10.99 -7.07 -5.24
C TYR A 42 -9.85 -6.53 -4.38
N VAL A 43 -8.69 -7.14 -4.54
CA VAL A 43 -7.45 -6.69 -3.89
C VAL A 43 -6.37 -6.65 -4.95
N ASN A 44 -5.70 -5.51 -5.07
CA ASN A 44 -4.59 -5.36 -5.99
C ASN A 44 -3.49 -4.52 -5.34
N SER A 45 -2.25 -4.83 -5.67
CA SER A 45 -1.11 -4.06 -5.18
C SER A 45 -0.20 -3.69 -6.36
N ARG A 46 0.52 -2.59 -6.20
CA ARG A 46 1.50 -2.17 -7.20
C ARG A 46 2.54 -1.27 -6.59
N LEU A 47 3.70 -1.21 -7.22
CA LEU A 47 4.71 -0.22 -6.89
C LEU A 47 4.40 1.07 -7.67
N LYS A 48 4.62 2.21 -7.04
CA LYS A 48 4.33 3.51 -7.67
C LYS A 48 5.24 3.72 -8.88
N LYS A 49 4.64 4.12 -9.99
CA LYS A 49 5.39 4.39 -11.22
C LYS A 49 6.42 5.49 -11.01
N PRO A 50 7.62 5.35 -11.62
CA PRO A 50 8.67 6.37 -11.46
C PRO A 50 8.20 7.78 -11.81
N GLU A 51 7.45 7.94 -12.89
CA GLU A 51 6.96 9.26 -13.32
C GLU A 51 6.07 9.90 -12.26
N SER A 52 5.18 9.12 -11.67
CA SER A 52 4.29 9.60 -10.60
C SER A 52 5.06 9.97 -9.35
N MET A 53 6.07 9.16 -9.01
CA MET A 53 6.91 9.42 -7.85
C MET A 53 7.73 10.70 -8.04
N ILE A 54 8.32 10.86 -9.20
CA ILE A 54 9.12 12.06 -9.52
C ILE A 54 8.25 13.31 -9.41
N GLU A 55 7.05 13.27 -9.97
CA GLU A 55 6.13 14.40 -9.91
C GLU A 55 5.76 14.76 -8.47
N LYS A 56 5.48 13.74 -7.66
CA LYS A 56 5.15 13.94 -6.25
C LYS A 56 6.31 14.59 -5.49
N LEU A 57 7.52 14.13 -5.72
CA LEU A 57 8.71 14.67 -5.06
C LEU A 57 8.98 16.12 -5.49
N LYS A 58 8.76 16.43 -6.76
CA LYS A 58 8.87 17.81 -7.25
C LYS A 58 7.90 18.73 -6.51
N LYS A 59 6.66 18.28 -6.31
CA LYS A 59 5.66 19.08 -5.59
C LYS A 59 6.05 19.29 -4.13
N LYS A 60 6.77 18.35 -3.53
CA LYS A 60 7.28 18.47 -2.16
C LYS A 60 8.54 19.33 -2.05
N GLY A 61 9.17 19.65 -3.17
CA GLY A 61 10.40 20.44 -3.17
C GLY A 61 11.61 19.68 -2.67
N VAL A 62 11.64 18.36 -2.84
CA VAL A 62 12.73 17.50 -2.41
C VAL A 62 13.37 16.83 -3.64
N PRO A 63 14.59 16.25 -3.50
CA PRO A 63 15.19 15.53 -4.63
C PRO A 63 14.27 14.44 -5.18
N THR A 64 14.42 14.12 -6.46
CA THR A 64 13.51 13.22 -7.17
C THR A 64 14.04 11.79 -7.33
N ASP A 65 15.16 11.46 -6.74
CA ASP A 65 15.75 10.13 -6.82
C ASP A 65 15.05 9.14 -5.88
N SER A 66 15.37 7.86 -6.04
CA SER A 66 14.73 6.80 -5.27
C SER A 66 15.02 6.89 -3.78
N ALA A 67 16.23 7.30 -3.40
CA ALA A 67 16.58 7.46 -1.99
C ALA A 67 15.67 8.50 -1.32
N SER A 68 15.45 9.62 -2.02
CA SER A 68 14.54 10.68 -1.56
C SER A 68 13.10 10.16 -1.49
N ALA A 69 12.69 9.35 -2.46
CA ALA A 69 11.35 8.77 -2.49
C ALA A 69 11.08 7.93 -1.24
N LEU A 70 12.01 7.06 -0.88
CA LEU A 70 11.85 6.19 0.28
C LEU A 70 11.86 6.96 1.59
N LYS A 71 12.61 8.05 1.63
CA LYS A 71 12.72 8.90 2.82
C LYS A 71 11.51 9.82 3.00
N ASN A 72 10.99 10.37 1.92
CA ASN A 72 10.02 11.47 1.96
C ASN A 72 8.60 11.07 1.58
N THR A 73 8.34 9.81 1.22
CA THR A 73 7.00 9.34 0.89
C THR A 73 6.71 8.02 1.59
N HIS A 74 5.42 7.69 1.68
CA HIS A 74 4.96 6.44 2.30
C HIS A 74 4.12 5.60 1.34
N ASP A 75 4.11 5.94 0.05
CA ASP A 75 3.24 5.30 -0.93
C ASP A 75 3.98 4.69 -2.12
N ALA A 76 5.24 4.34 -1.94
CA ALA A 76 5.98 3.60 -2.97
C ALA A 76 5.30 2.28 -3.31
N ILE A 77 4.66 1.67 -2.31
CA ILE A 77 3.83 0.48 -2.47
C ILE A 77 2.37 0.89 -2.29
N GLY A 78 1.53 0.62 -3.27
CA GLY A 78 0.11 0.91 -3.19
C GLY A 78 -0.71 -0.36 -3.19
N VAL A 79 -1.72 -0.42 -2.31
CA VAL A 79 -2.67 -1.51 -2.28
C VAL A 79 -4.07 -0.92 -2.45
N ARG A 80 -4.83 -1.50 -3.37
CA ARG A 80 -6.22 -1.10 -3.61
C ARG A 80 -7.13 -2.26 -3.23
N VAL A 81 -8.08 -1.97 -2.35
CA VAL A 81 -9.10 -2.94 -1.94
C VAL A 81 -10.47 -2.34 -2.23
N ILE A 82 -11.31 -3.12 -2.91
CA ILE A 82 -12.68 -2.70 -3.20
C ILE A 82 -13.61 -3.57 -2.37
N CYS A 83 -14.44 -2.92 -1.56
CA CYS A 83 -15.41 -3.60 -0.69
C CYS A 83 -16.83 -3.27 -1.14
N SER A 84 -17.74 -4.23 -0.91
CA SER A 84 -19.16 -4.05 -1.25
C SER A 84 -19.90 -3.17 -0.25
N PHE A 85 -19.40 -3.07 0.97
CA PHE A 85 -20.08 -2.37 2.05
C PHE A 85 -19.14 -1.37 2.73
N VAL A 86 -19.65 -0.22 3.10
CA VAL A 86 -18.88 0.83 3.77
C VAL A 86 -18.32 0.33 5.11
N GLU A 87 -19.09 -0.44 5.84
CA GLU A 87 -18.63 -1.02 7.11
C GLU A 87 -17.39 -1.88 6.92
N GLU A 88 -17.32 -2.60 5.80
CA GLU A 88 -16.16 -3.46 5.51
C GLU A 88 -14.91 -2.65 5.24
N VAL A 89 -15.05 -1.48 4.60
CA VAL A 89 -13.93 -0.57 4.38
C VAL A 89 -13.33 -0.14 5.72
N TYR A 90 -14.17 0.27 6.66
CA TYR A 90 -13.71 0.70 7.99
C TYR A 90 -13.13 -0.46 8.79
N ARG A 91 -13.77 -1.62 8.73
CA ARG A 91 -13.32 -2.81 9.44
C ARG A 91 -11.94 -3.26 8.94
N LEU A 92 -11.77 -3.31 7.63
CA LEU A 92 -10.50 -3.70 7.01
C LEU A 92 -9.41 -2.68 7.34
N SER A 93 -9.72 -1.39 7.25
CA SER A 93 -8.76 -0.32 7.56
C SER A 93 -8.27 -0.42 8.99
N ARG A 94 -9.19 -0.66 9.93
CA ARG A 94 -8.85 -0.80 11.34
C ARG A 94 -7.99 -2.04 11.58
N TRP A 95 -8.34 -3.14 10.95
CA TRP A 95 -7.58 -4.38 11.07
C TRP A 95 -6.15 -4.21 10.55
N LEU A 96 -6.01 -3.59 9.39
CA LEU A 96 -4.69 -3.31 8.80
C LEU A 96 -3.87 -2.37 9.68
N TYR A 97 -4.50 -1.33 10.19
CA TYR A 97 -3.82 -0.37 11.07
C TYR A 97 -3.26 -1.07 12.31
N ASN A 98 -4.06 -1.90 12.96
CA ASN A 98 -3.63 -2.62 14.15
C ASN A 98 -2.50 -3.60 13.86
N ARG A 99 -2.56 -4.28 12.73
CA ARG A 99 -1.52 -5.22 12.33
C ARG A 99 -0.23 -4.50 11.94
N SER A 100 -0.34 -3.39 11.22
CA SER A 100 0.84 -2.64 10.82
C SER A 100 1.56 -2.02 12.01
N GLU A 101 0.82 -1.53 13.00
CA GLU A 101 1.40 -0.99 14.23
C GLU A 101 2.19 -2.05 14.97
N SER A 102 1.64 -3.25 15.08
CA SER A 102 2.28 -4.37 15.74
C SER A 102 3.57 -4.81 15.01
N HIS A 103 3.62 -4.70 13.69
CA HIS A 103 4.75 -5.15 12.88
C HIS A 103 5.75 -4.06 12.54
N ASN A 104 5.32 -2.82 12.48
CA ASN A 104 6.13 -1.71 11.99
C ASN A 104 6.40 -0.63 13.03
N ARG A 105 5.91 -0.79 14.22
CA ARG A 105 6.17 0.11 15.35
C ARG A 105 5.95 1.60 15.04
N GLY A 106 4.93 1.89 14.26
CA GLY A 106 4.50 3.26 14.05
C GLY A 106 5.31 4.09 13.07
N GLU A 107 6.16 3.50 12.27
CA GLU A 107 6.99 4.24 11.33
C GLU A 107 6.31 4.67 10.04
N GLY A 108 4.98 4.68 9.99
CA GLY A 108 4.26 5.16 8.82
C GLY A 108 4.42 4.29 7.58
N PHE A 109 4.62 3.00 7.78
CA PHE A 109 4.78 2.03 6.70
C PHE A 109 3.54 1.95 5.80
N LEU A 110 2.37 2.10 6.40
CA LEU A 110 1.10 2.07 5.68
C LEU A 110 0.40 3.42 5.81
N SER A 111 -0.03 3.96 4.69
CA SER A 111 -0.93 5.10 4.70
C SER A 111 -2.26 4.66 4.07
N PHE A 112 -3.35 5.13 4.65
CA PHE A 112 -4.69 4.76 4.21
C PHE A 112 -5.38 5.94 3.57
N ARG A 113 -5.98 5.69 2.42
CA ARG A 113 -6.83 6.68 1.75
C ARG A 113 -8.16 6.01 1.43
N LYS A 114 -9.23 6.57 1.96
CA LYS A 114 -10.58 6.12 1.64
C LYS A 114 -11.10 6.95 0.49
N LEU A 115 -11.66 6.29 -0.48
CA LEU A 115 -12.26 6.95 -1.63
C LEU A 115 -13.72 7.24 -1.37
#